data_79f81773785ac79d49a471fc146a8239
#
_entry.id   79f81773785ac79d49a471fc146a8239
#
_cell.length_a   1.000
_cell.length_b   1.000
_cell.length_c   1.000
_cell.angle_alpha   90.00
_cell.angle_beta   90.00
_cell.angle_gamma   90.00
#
_symmetry.space_group_name_H-M   'P 1'
#
loop_
_entity.id
_entity.type
_entity.pdbx_description
1 polymer ?
#
loop_
_entity_poly.entity_id
_entity_poly.type
_entity_poly.pdbx_seq_one_letter_code
_entity_poly.pdbx_strand_id
1 'polypeptide(L)'
;TRIIAAETALMGWTRREVYNVVLPPVADTGGEAYRQSFAYCFTDPTVANAPAWANTLAHEIFHYWNYARLKGADYASTQWFQEGFTEYVANLVLMTGKVAPPSVFLGKLSKHIENAAKLTTTLENIGTRKGPPLYSAGALVAFSWDVAIRRATAGRRDIGAFFRNLLRVTSDGARRYAWSDIRGALEA
;
A
#
# COMPACT_ATOMS: atom_id res chain seq x y z
N THR A 1 -7.34 15.01 6.00
CA THR A 1 -7.99 14.08 6.91
C THR A 1 -6.99 13.11 7.53
N ARG A 2 -7.40 12.24 8.47
CA ARG A 2 -6.51 11.36 9.24
C ARG A 2 -5.71 10.39 8.37
N ILE A 3 -6.31 9.83 7.32
CA ILE A 3 -5.63 8.90 6.39
C ILE A 3 -4.45 9.59 5.71
N ILE A 4 -4.71 10.71 5.03
CA ILE A 4 -3.66 11.47 4.34
C ILE A 4 -2.55 11.90 5.32
N ALA A 5 -2.93 12.35 6.52
CA ALA A 5 -1.95 12.73 7.54
C ALA A 5 -1.07 11.53 7.98
N ALA A 6 -1.65 10.35 8.15
CA ALA A 6 -0.90 9.15 8.52
C ALA A 6 0.04 8.69 7.41
N GLU A 7 -0.41 8.72 6.15
CA GLU A 7 0.44 8.37 4.99
C GLU A 7 1.56 9.37 4.76
N THR A 8 1.26 10.67 4.83
CA THR A 8 2.29 11.71 4.68
C THR A 8 3.32 11.64 5.81
N ALA A 9 2.90 11.32 7.03
CA ALA A 9 3.80 11.10 8.16
C ALA A 9 4.68 9.86 7.94
N LEU A 10 4.10 8.73 7.51
CA LEU A 10 4.83 7.51 7.20
C LEU A 10 5.89 7.75 6.11
N MET A 11 5.52 8.49 5.07
CA MET A 11 6.39 8.80 3.94
C MET A 11 7.36 9.96 4.20
N GLY A 12 7.27 10.65 5.35
CA GLY A 12 8.03 11.87 5.61
C GLY A 12 7.79 12.95 4.56
N TRP A 13 6.58 13.01 4.00
CA TRP A 13 6.26 13.86 2.87
C TRP A 13 5.80 15.23 3.32
N THR A 14 6.57 16.25 2.99
CA THR A 14 6.29 17.64 3.41
C THR A 14 5.83 18.53 2.27
N ARG A 15 5.86 18.04 1.02
CA ARG A 15 5.43 18.83 -0.13
C ARG A 15 3.90 19.02 -0.10
N ARG A 16 3.47 20.24 -0.38
CA ARG A 16 2.05 20.54 -0.59
C ARG A 16 1.74 20.36 -2.07
N GLU A 17 0.98 19.32 -2.38
CA GLU A 17 0.50 19.06 -3.73
C GLU A 17 -1.03 18.96 -3.70
N VAL A 18 -1.67 19.35 -4.79
CA VAL A 18 -3.12 19.16 -4.95
C VAL A 18 -3.34 17.70 -5.37
N TYR A 19 -4.13 16.99 -4.58
CA TYR A 19 -4.58 15.65 -4.90
C TYR A 19 -6.11 15.64 -4.97
N ASN A 20 -6.65 15.27 -6.12
CA ASN A 20 -8.09 15.30 -6.36
C ASN A 20 -8.71 13.95 -6.00
N VAL A 21 -9.78 13.98 -5.23
CA VAL A 21 -10.59 12.81 -4.92
C VAL A 21 -11.96 13.00 -5.56
N VAL A 22 -12.29 12.11 -6.50
CA VAL A 22 -13.58 12.12 -7.18
C VAL A 22 -14.43 11.00 -6.58
N LEU A 23 -15.60 11.35 -6.08
CA LEU A 23 -16.53 10.44 -5.42
C LEU A 23 -17.85 10.36 -6.21
N PRO A 24 -17.89 9.70 -7.37
CA PRO A 24 -19.11 9.60 -8.15
C PRO A 24 -20.12 8.67 -7.46
N PRO A 25 -21.39 9.07 -7.39
CA PRO A 25 -22.46 8.19 -6.94
C PRO A 25 -22.80 7.21 -8.06
N VAL A 26 -22.28 5.99 -7.99
CA VAL A 26 -22.57 4.94 -8.98
C VAL A 26 -22.97 3.65 -8.29
N ALA A 27 -23.60 2.75 -9.04
CA ALA A 27 -24.13 1.49 -8.52
C ALA A 27 -23.04 0.44 -8.19
N ASP A 28 -21.79 0.70 -8.49
CA ASP A 28 -20.68 -0.24 -8.27
C ASP A 28 -19.65 0.33 -7.30
N THR A 29 -18.93 -0.53 -6.60
CA THR A 29 -17.85 -0.15 -5.69
C THR A 29 -16.49 -0.46 -6.29
N GLY A 30 -15.60 0.51 -6.28
CA GLY A 30 -14.24 0.33 -6.78
C GLY A 30 -13.43 1.61 -6.69
N GLY A 31 -12.14 1.51 -6.85
CA GLY A 31 -11.23 2.64 -6.90
C GLY A 31 -10.28 2.53 -8.08
N GLU A 32 -9.86 3.66 -8.60
CA GLU A 32 -8.84 3.75 -9.63
C GLU A 32 -7.95 4.96 -9.37
N ALA A 33 -6.65 4.70 -9.17
CA ALA A 33 -5.66 5.72 -8.87
C ALA A 33 -5.02 6.26 -10.15
N TYR A 34 -4.79 7.57 -10.14
CA TYR A 34 -4.05 8.31 -11.15
C TYR A 34 -2.90 9.09 -10.48
N ARG A 35 -2.06 9.74 -11.25
CA ARG A 35 -0.86 10.40 -10.72
C ARG A 35 -1.12 11.41 -9.59
N GLN A 36 -2.20 12.19 -9.66
CA GLN A 36 -2.56 13.22 -8.67
C GLN A 36 -4.06 13.23 -8.36
N SER A 37 -4.70 12.11 -8.58
CA SER A 37 -6.12 11.94 -8.28
C SER A 37 -6.48 10.47 -8.19
N PHE A 38 -7.60 10.17 -7.57
CA PHE A 38 -8.27 8.90 -7.74
C PHE A 38 -9.78 9.11 -7.77
N ALA A 39 -10.46 8.17 -8.41
CA ALA A 39 -11.89 8.03 -8.36
C ALA A 39 -12.24 6.89 -7.40
N TYR A 40 -13.19 7.11 -6.50
CA TYR A 40 -13.72 6.06 -5.66
C TYR A 40 -15.25 6.04 -5.77
N CYS A 41 -15.75 4.93 -6.27
CA CYS A 41 -17.17 4.67 -6.42
C CYS A 41 -17.67 3.88 -5.20
N PHE A 42 -18.76 4.30 -4.59
CA PHE A 42 -19.36 3.56 -3.48
C PHE A 42 -20.87 3.66 -3.52
N THR A 43 -21.53 2.56 -3.19
CA THR A 43 -23.00 2.47 -3.17
C THR A 43 -23.59 2.96 -1.85
N ASP A 44 -22.85 2.80 -0.75
CA ASP A 44 -23.29 3.19 0.59
C ASP A 44 -22.12 3.72 1.44
N PRO A 45 -22.04 5.06 1.60
CA PRO A 45 -20.99 5.69 2.40
C PRO A 45 -21.32 5.73 3.89
N THR A 46 -22.20 4.86 4.39
CA THR A 46 -22.61 4.90 5.80
C THR A 46 -21.44 4.68 6.74
N VAL A 47 -21.54 5.28 7.93
CA VAL A 47 -20.53 5.15 8.99
C VAL A 47 -20.34 3.69 9.41
N ALA A 48 -21.35 2.85 9.28
CA ALA A 48 -21.28 1.43 9.59
C ALA A 48 -20.27 0.67 8.71
N ASN A 49 -20.10 1.09 7.46
CA ASN A 49 -19.16 0.52 6.50
C ASN A 49 -17.83 1.29 6.42
N ALA A 50 -17.62 2.28 7.30
CA ALA A 50 -16.44 3.14 7.29
C ALA A 50 -15.10 2.39 7.23
N PRO A 51 -14.86 1.28 7.96
CA PRO A 51 -13.62 0.53 7.85
C PRO A 51 -13.37 -0.06 6.46
N ALA A 52 -14.43 -0.45 5.73
CA ALA A 52 -14.31 -1.06 4.40
C ALA A 52 -13.95 0.00 3.35
N TRP A 53 -14.74 1.08 3.23
CA TRP A 53 -14.44 2.12 2.26
C TRP A 53 -13.17 2.92 2.62
N ALA A 54 -12.86 3.08 3.93
CA ALA A 54 -11.64 3.73 4.36
C ALA A 54 -10.37 2.96 3.97
N ASN A 55 -10.42 1.62 3.95
CA ASN A 55 -9.32 0.79 3.48
C ASN A 55 -9.05 1.05 1.98
N THR A 56 -10.09 0.99 1.14
CA THR A 56 -9.95 1.29 -0.29
C THR A 56 -9.43 2.72 -0.51
N LEU A 57 -9.98 3.69 0.24
CA LEU A 57 -9.52 5.08 0.17
C LEU A 57 -8.02 5.21 0.51
N ALA A 58 -7.56 4.57 1.58
CA ALA A 58 -6.15 4.56 1.95
C ALA A 58 -5.29 3.84 0.90
N HIS A 59 -5.77 2.72 0.37
CA HIS A 59 -5.09 1.98 -0.68
C HIS A 59 -4.85 2.86 -1.93
N GLU A 60 -5.90 3.48 -2.44
CA GLU A 60 -5.81 4.31 -3.65
C GLU A 60 -4.97 5.58 -3.43
N ILE A 61 -5.05 6.20 -2.24
CA ILE A 61 -4.19 7.35 -1.92
C ILE A 61 -2.72 6.92 -1.87
N PHE A 62 -2.40 5.75 -1.29
CA PHE A 62 -1.02 5.30 -1.19
C PHE A 62 -0.39 4.98 -2.56
N HIS A 63 -1.18 4.67 -3.58
CA HIS A 63 -0.70 4.55 -4.97
C HIS A 63 -0.09 5.85 -5.52
N TYR A 64 -0.31 7.00 -4.88
CA TYR A 64 0.44 8.21 -5.19
C TYR A 64 1.96 8.00 -5.04
N TRP A 65 2.40 7.22 -4.04
CA TRP A 65 3.81 6.87 -3.87
C TRP A 65 4.15 5.54 -4.54
N ASN A 66 3.40 4.48 -4.25
CA ASN A 66 3.72 3.11 -4.68
C ASN A 66 3.11 2.71 -6.03
N TYR A 67 2.94 3.62 -6.94
CA TYR A 67 2.56 3.38 -8.35
C TYR A 67 2.85 4.62 -9.18
N ALA A 68 2.36 5.78 -8.79
CA ALA A 68 2.53 6.98 -9.61
C ALA A 68 3.98 7.50 -9.59
N ARG A 69 4.68 7.37 -8.46
CA ARG A 69 6.09 7.74 -8.31
C ARG A 69 7.02 6.54 -8.42
N LEU A 70 6.80 5.49 -7.64
CA LEU A 70 7.58 4.28 -7.67
C LEU A 70 7.04 3.31 -8.73
N LYS A 71 7.63 3.31 -9.91
CA LYS A 71 7.27 2.41 -11.00
C LYS A 71 8.33 1.33 -11.17
N GLY A 72 7.90 0.08 -11.18
CA GLY A 72 8.77 -1.04 -11.53
C GLY A 72 9.21 -0.99 -12.99
N ALA A 73 10.37 -1.54 -13.29
CA ALA A 73 10.85 -1.70 -14.66
C ALA A 73 9.90 -2.59 -15.47
N ASP A 74 9.37 -3.64 -14.84
CA ASP A 74 8.34 -4.51 -15.38
C ASP A 74 7.13 -4.54 -14.44
N TYR A 75 5.96 -4.12 -14.93
CA TYR A 75 4.74 -4.10 -14.12
C TYR A 75 4.28 -5.50 -13.73
N ALA A 76 4.35 -6.45 -14.66
CA ALA A 76 3.86 -7.79 -14.42
C ALA A 76 4.58 -8.48 -13.25
N SER A 77 5.90 -8.37 -13.19
CA SER A 77 6.72 -8.96 -12.14
C SER A 77 6.67 -8.20 -10.81
N THR A 78 6.21 -6.95 -10.81
CA THR A 78 6.18 -6.07 -9.63
C THR A 78 4.78 -5.82 -9.07
N GLN A 79 3.74 -6.35 -9.69
CA GLN A 79 2.36 -6.08 -9.30
C GLN A 79 2.07 -6.52 -7.84
N TRP A 80 2.59 -7.66 -7.40
CA TRP A 80 2.44 -8.10 -6.02
C TRP A 80 3.07 -7.12 -5.01
N PHE A 81 4.17 -6.47 -5.40
CA PHE A 81 4.79 -5.43 -4.59
C PHE A 81 3.95 -4.16 -4.59
N GLN A 82 3.49 -3.70 -5.76
CA GLN A 82 2.69 -2.49 -5.85
C GLN A 82 1.37 -2.62 -5.11
N GLU A 83 0.63 -3.70 -5.36
CA GLU A 83 -0.70 -3.90 -4.75
C GLU A 83 -0.61 -4.40 -3.30
N GLY A 84 0.22 -5.39 -3.05
CA GLY A 84 0.29 -6.00 -1.72
C GLY A 84 0.92 -5.09 -0.67
N PHE A 85 1.98 -4.37 -1.00
CA PHE A 85 2.56 -3.39 -0.08
C PHE A 85 1.61 -2.20 0.16
N THR A 86 0.90 -1.77 -0.87
CA THR A 86 -0.13 -0.74 -0.75
C THR A 86 -1.26 -1.22 0.17
N GLU A 87 -1.73 -2.45 0.03
CA GLU A 87 -2.74 -3.03 0.91
C GLU A 87 -2.27 -3.12 2.37
N TYR A 88 -1.02 -3.52 2.59
CA TYR A 88 -0.44 -3.52 3.94
C TYR A 88 -0.39 -2.12 4.55
N VAL A 89 0.13 -1.15 3.81
CA VAL A 89 0.24 0.24 4.29
C VAL A 89 -1.13 0.85 4.53
N ALA A 90 -2.11 0.61 3.65
CA ALA A 90 -3.47 1.05 3.86
C ALA A 90 -4.03 0.60 5.22
N ASN A 91 -3.88 -0.70 5.54
CA ASN A 91 -4.31 -1.22 6.83
C ASN A 91 -3.52 -0.64 8.02
N LEU A 92 -2.20 -0.46 7.86
CA LEU A 92 -1.32 0.13 8.87
C LEU A 92 -1.72 1.57 9.19
N VAL A 93 -1.96 2.41 8.16
CA VAL A 93 -2.30 3.82 8.36
C VAL A 93 -3.71 4.02 8.92
N LEU A 94 -4.65 3.11 8.66
CA LEU A 94 -5.95 3.14 9.32
C LEU A 94 -5.81 2.94 10.84
N MET A 95 -4.94 2.04 11.25
CA MET A 95 -4.67 1.78 12.67
C MET A 95 -3.88 2.94 13.29
N THR A 96 -2.78 3.35 12.71
CA THR A 96 -1.90 4.40 13.26
C THR A 96 -2.55 5.78 13.22
N GLY A 97 -3.37 6.05 12.20
CA GLY A 97 -4.20 7.26 12.06
C GLY A 97 -5.46 7.26 12.94
N LYS A 98 -5.66 6.20 13.75
CA LYS A 98 -6.85 6.04 14.61
C LYS A 98 -8.18 6.15 13.83
N VAL A 99 -8.21 5.65 12.62
CA VAL A 99 -9.42 5.52 11.78
C VAL A 99 -10.12 4.20 12.07
N ALA A 100 -9.34 3.15 12.32
CA ALA A 100 -9.83 1.84 12.72
C ALA A 100 -9.08 1.31 13.96
N PRO A 101 -9.72 0.50 14.80
CA PRO A 101 -9.05 -0.12 15.94
C PRO A 101 -8.03 -1.19 15.51
N PRO A 102 -7.03 -1.53 16.36
CA PRO A 102 -6.04 -2.57 16.06
C PRO A 102 -6.65 -3.94 15.70
N SER A 103 -7.81 -4.26 16.22
CA SER A 103 -8.52 -5.51 15.90
C SER A 103 -8.88 -5.63 14.43
N VAL A 104 -9.17 -4.53 13.75
CA VAL A 104 -9.42 -4.51 12.29
C VAL A 104 -8.14 -4.86 11.54
N PHE A 105 -7.00 -4.27 11.92
CA PHE A 105 -5.69 -4.61 11.33
C PHE A 105 -5.37 -6.10 11.49
N LEU A 106 -5.53 -6.65 12.70
CA LEU A 106 -5.29 -8.07 12.98
C LEU A 106 -6.24 -8.97 12.18
N GLY A 107 -7.51 -8.61 12.09
CA GLY A 107 -8.50 -9.34 11.28
C GLY A 107 -8.13 -9.35 9.77
N LYS A 108 -7.66 -8.23 9.24
CA LYS A 108 -7.16 -8.14 7.87
C LYS A 108 -5.93 -9.02 7.67
N LEU A 109 -4.98 -9.01 8.61
CA LEU A 109 -3.78 -9.85 8.55
C LEU A 109 -4.14 -11.34 8.54
N SER A 110 -5.07 -11.78 9.39
CA SER A 110 -5.60 -13.16 9.37
C SER A 110 -6.20 -13.51 8.01
N LYS A 111 -6.97 -12.59 7.43
CA LYS A 111 -7.56 -12.79 6.09
C LYS A 111 -6.50 -12.88 4.99
N HIS A 112 -5.43 -12.11 5.09
CA HIS A 112 -4.30 -12.22 4.17
C HIS A 112 -3.62 -13.60 4.26
N ILE A 113 -3.44 -14.15 5.46
CA ILE A 113 -2.90 -15.51 5.66
C ILE A 113 -3.79 -16.55 4.97
N GLU A 114 -5.11 -16.51 5.21
CA GLU A 114 -6.08 -17.42 4.59
C GLU A 114 -6.07 -17.34 3.05
N ASN A 115 -5.95 -16.13 2.50
CA ASN A 115 -5.96 -15.94 1.06
C ASN A 115 -4.62 -16.34 0.43
N ALA A 116 -3.50 -16.02 1.06
CA ALA A 116 -2.17 -16.40 0.58
C ALA A 116 -1.96 -17.92 0.60
N ALA A 117 -2.56 -18.62 1.55
CA ALA A 117 -2.54 -20.08 1.60
C ALA A 117 -3.20 -20.75 0.37
N LYS A 118 -3.99 -20.03 -0.40
CA LYS A 118 -4.61 -20.50 -1.65
C LYS A 118 -3.71 -20.32 -2.87
N LEU A 119 -2.56 -19.68 -2.73
CA LEU A 119 -1.59 -19.55 -3.81
C LEU A 119 -1.01 -20.90 -4.19
N THR A 120 -1.07 -21.23 -5.48
CA THR A 120 -0.50 -22.44 -6.07
C THR A 120 0.79 -22.17 -6.85
N THR A 121 1.32 -20.94 -6.74
CA THR A 121 2.51 -20.48 -7.46
C THR A 121 3.35 -19.56 -6.56
N THR A 122 4.58 -19.27 -6.96
CA THR A 122 5.42 -18.28 -6.26
C THR A 122 5.06 -16.85 -6.68
N LEU A 123 5.47 -15.87 -5.89
CA LEU A 123 5.31 -14.44 -6.24
C LEU A 123 6.05 -14.08 -7.53
N GLU A 124 7.18 -14.72 -7.80
CA GLU A 124 7.95 -14.55 -9.04
C GLU A 124 7.14 -14.95 -10.28
N ASN A 125 6.36 -16.03 -10.16
CA ASN A 125 5.60 -16.63 -11.26
C ASN A 125 4.12 -16.24 -11.28
N ILE A 126 3.70 -15.38 -10.36
CA ILE A 126 2.28 -14.99 -10.26
C ILE A 126 1.85 -14.12 -11.43
N GLY A 127 2.80 -13.40 -12.06
CA GLY A 127 2.57 -12.55 -13.23
C GLY A 127 1.50 -11.48 -12.97
N THR A 128 0.67 -11.24 -13.97
CA THR A 128 -0.46 -10.29 -13.91
C THR A 128 -1.76 -10.90 -13.38
N ARG A 129 -1.71 -12.03 -12.72
CA ARG A 129 -2.89 -12.67 -12.12
C ARG A 129 -3.45 -11.79 -11.01
N LYS A 130 -4.44 -10.97 -11.37
CA LYS A 130 -5.18 -10.16 -10.39
C LYS A 130 -6.00 -11.06 -9.47
N GLY A 131 -6.12 -10.63 -8.23
CA GLY A 131 -7.03 -11.27 -7.27
C GLY A 131 -6.50 -11.31 -5.85
N PRO A 132 -7.36 -11.66 -4.89
CA PRO A 132 -7.04 -11.63 -3.47
C PRO A 132 -5.74 -12.34 -3.06
N PRO A 133 -5.34 -13.48 -3.65
CA PRO A 133 -4.09 -14.13 -3.28
C PRO A 133 -2.84 -13.32 -3.57
N LEU A 134 -2.78 -12.57 -4.69
CA LEU A 134 -1.65 -11.71 -5.05
C LEU A 134 -1.50 -10.56 -4.04
N TYR A 135 -2.59 -9.84 -3.78
CA TYR A 135 -2.63 -8.75 -2.80
C TYR A 135 -2.23 -9.25 -1.41
N SER A 136 -2.77 -10.38 -1.01
CA SER A 136 -2.56 -10.94 0.31
C SER A 136 -1.13 -11.43 0.51
N ALA A 137 -0.54 -12.11 -0.46
CA ALA A 137 0.84 -12.56 -0.37
C ALA A 137 1.82 -11.38 -0.32
N GLY A 138 1.62 -10.36 -1.16
CA GLY A 138 2.41 -9.15 -1.13
C GLY A 138 2.26 -8.37 0.19
N ALA A 139 1.06 -8.31 0.77
CA ALA A 139 0.82 -7.69 2.08
C ALA A 139 1.54 -8.43 3.22
N LEU A 140 1.61 -9.76 3.17
CA LEU A 140 2.36 -10.56 4.16
C LEU A 140 3.87 -10.37 4.03
N VAL A 141 4.39 -10.22 2.81
CA VAL A 141 5.80 -9.85 2.61
C VAL A 141 6.08 -8.48 3.20
N ALA A 142 5.23 -7.48 2.93
CA ALA A 142 5.36 -6.14 3.49
C ALA A 142 5.32 -6.15 5.02
N PHE A 143 4.40 -6.90 5.62
CA PHE A 143 4.33 -7.11 7.07
C PHE A 143 5.63 -7.71 7.61
N SER A 144 6.14 -8.77 6.96
CA SER A 144 7.38 -9.43 7.39
C SER A 144 8.58 -8.48 7.32
N TRP A 145 8.65 -7.63 6.30
CA TRP A 145 9.71 -6.62 6.16
C TRP A 145 9.57 -5.53 7.22
N ASP A 146 8.35 -5.04 7.49
CA ASP A 146 8.15 -4.04 8.55
C ASP A 146 8.59 -4.56 9.92
N VAL A 147 8.23 -5.82 10.24
CA VAL A 147 8.68 -6.49 11.48
C VAL A 147 10.20 -6.62 11.52
N ALA A 148 10.84 -7.03 10.41
CA ALA A 148 12.29 -7.17 10.33
C ALA A 148 13.01 -5.83 10.52
N ILE A 149 12.55 -4.77 9.82
CA ILE A 149 13.10 -3.41 9.93
C ILE A 149 12.97 -2.91 11.38
N ARG A 150 11.79 -3.05 11.99
CA ARG A 150 11.57 -2.63 13.38
C ARG A 150 12.48 -3.37 14.36
N ARG A 151 12.64 -4.69 14.20
CA ARG A 151 13.54 -5.50 15.03
C ARG A 151 14.99 -5.07 14.86
N ALA A 152 15.48 -4.95 13.63
CA ALA A 152 16.86 -4.56 13.34
C ALA A 152 17.21 -3.15 13.85
N THR A 153 16.21 -2.28 13.95
CA THR A 153 16.41 -0.87 14.33
C THR A 153 15.91 -0.52 15.73
N ALA A 154 15.53 -1.52 16.55
CA ALA A 154 14.90 -1.31 17.85
C ALA A 154 13.70 -0.33 17.78
N GLY A 155 12.87 -0.48 16.74
CA GLY A 155 11.67 0.34 16.51
C GLY A 155 11.92 1.74 15.95
N ARG A 156 13.18 2.12 15.66
CA ARG A 156 13.49 3.47 15.14
C ARG A 156 13.10 3.66 13.68
N ARG A 157 12.96 2.58 12.92
CA ARG A 157 12.55 2.58 11.51
C ARG A 157 11.38 1.62 11.32
N ASP A 158 10.66 1.83 10.23
CA ASP A 158 9.49 1.06 9.80
C ASP A 158 9.47 0.93 8.28
N ILE A 159 8.41 0.35 7.73
CA ILE A 159 8.21 0.20 6.28
C ILE A 159 8.25 1.54 5.54
N GLY A 160 7.89 2.65 6.19
CA GLY A 160 8.02 3.99 5.60
C GLY A 160 9.48 4.37 5.34
N ALA A 161 10.42 3.93 6.20
CA ALA A 161 11.86 4.16 5.95
C ALA A 161 12.31 3.45 4.66
N PHE A 162 11.86 2.21 4.44
CA PHE A 162 12.11 1.50 3.19
C PHE A 162 11.59 2.26 1.97
N PHE A 163 10.34 2.73 1.99
CA PHE A 163 9.78 3.49 0.87
C PHE A 163 10.50 4.82 0.63
N ARG A 164 10.87 5.54 1.69
CA ARG A 164 11.69 6.77 1.56
C ARG A 164 13.05 6.50 0.93
N ASN A 165 13.70 5.41 1.31
CA ASN A 165 14.96 4.98 0.70
C ASN A 165 14.78 4.64 -0.78
N LEU A 166 13.73 3.90 -1.14
CA LEU A 166 13.43 3.54 -2.52
C LEU A 166 13.15 4.78 -3.37
N LEU A 167 12.38 5.75 -2.86
CA LEU A 167 12.19 7.04 -3.53
C LEU A 167 13.49 7.78 -3.74
N ARG A 168 14.37 7.82 -2.73
CA ARG A 168 15.67 8.48 -2.82
C ARG A 168 16.56 7.85 -3.90
N VAL A 169 16.68 6.52 -3.94
CA VAL A 169 17.53 5.83 -4.92
C VAL A 169 16.96 5.88 -6.35
N THR A 170 15.66 6.10 -6.49
CA THR A 170 15.01 6.31 -7.80
C THR A 170 14.89 7.80 -8.18
N SER A 171 15.59 8.68 -7.48
CA SER A 171 15.53 10.13 -7.70
C SER A 171 14.08 10.66 -7.68
N ASP A 172 13.35 10.28 -6.61
CA ASP A 172 11.95 10.66 -6.40
C ASP A 172 11.02 10.20 -7.53
N GLY A 173 11.28 9.00 -8.05
CA GLY A 173 10.48 8.41 -9.13
C GLY A 173 10.83 8.91 -10.53
N ALA A 174 11.95 9.62 -10.71
CA ALA A 174 12.43 10.05 -12.03
C ALA A 174 12.85 8.85 -12.90
N ARG A 175 13.25 7.74 -12.29
CA ARG A 175 13.52 6.48 -12.98
C ARG A 175 12.71 5.32 -12.41
N ARG A 176 12.52 4.28 -13.19
CA ARG A 176 11.91 3.04 -12.73
C ARG A 176 12.86 2.28 -11.80
N TYR A 177 12.33 1.63 -10.76
CA TYR A 177 13.12 0.77 -9.90
C TYR A 177 13.31 -0.62 -10.50
N ALA A 178 14.47 -1.20 -10.21
CA ALA A 178 14.77 -2.61 -10.43
C ALA A 178 14.80 -3.37 -9.09
N TRP A 179 14.89 -4.68 -9.13
CA TRP A 179 15.00 -5.51 -7.91
C TRP A 179 16.23 -5.18 -7.06
N SER A 180 17.33 -4.78 -7.68
CA SER A 180 18.52 -4.29 -6.97
C SER A 180 18.24 -3.03 -6.13
N ASP A 181 17.37 -2.14 -6.60
CA ASP A 181 16.99 -0.94 -5.85
C ASP A 181 16.13 -1.29 -4.63
N ILE A 182 15.21 -2.24 -4.78
CA ILE A 182 14.40 -2.75 -3.68
C ILE A 182 15.29 -3.35 -2.60
N ARG A 183 16.26 -4.19 -2.99
CA ARG A 183 17.23 -4.78 -2.06
C ARG A 183 18.05 -3.70 -1.35
N GLY A 184 18.67 -2.79 -2.10
CA GLY A 184 19.45 -1.71 -1.53
C GLY A 184 18.65 -0.78 -0.61
N ALA A 185 17.37 -0.54 -0.91
CA ALA A 185 16.49 0.25 -0.05
C ALA A 185 16.12 -0.47 1.26
N LEU A 186 16.08 -1.80 1.25
CA LEU A 186 15.80 -2.62 2.44
C LEU A 186 17.01 -2.71 3.37
N GLU A 187 18.23 -2.77 2.80
CA GLU A 187 19.50 -2.90 3.54
C GLU A 187 19.99 -1.56 4.13
N ALA A 188 19.49 -0.43 3.63
CA ALA A 188 19.92 0.92 4.05
C ALA A 188 19.15 1.43 5.27
#